data_ae863f88f11afbdff621e90b0796ac32
#
_entry.id   ae863f88f11afbdff621e90b0796ac32
#
_cell.length_a   1.000
_cell.length_b   1.000
_cell.length_c   1.000
_cell.angle_alpha   90.00
_cell.angle_beta   90.00
_cell.angle_gamma   90.00
#
_symmetry.space_group_name_H-M   'P 1'
#
loop_
_entity.id
_entity.type
_entity.pdbx_description
1 polymer ?
#
loop_
_entity_poly.entity_id
_entity_poly.type
_entity_poly.pdbx_seq_one_letter_code
_entity_poly.pdbx_strand_id
1 'polypeptide(L)'
;MESTEYKKQYGEYLARAEEALNRACERYLPEESEVCRAARYSLMGGGKRIRAVLVLAVISFIFTILAIIGISEKDRPEFFGQSGAQPKLKFRDYKAIVVHNRPIQMLIISAATDKLGQLLMSGTMTYLFANMLLDSKLQGVFSSMLIAPLVAISIGGVFVSRKFGLKRTFLVGTWGSMIMLAVMFVIRPNPEVPAVFLALFLVQKCLASMGNAGIIPMIADCTDYETYRSGRFVPGMMGTMFSFIDKIISSFSAMIQGFALTLAGVGNVVIKPNEPVNATFNMAIMVCFCIVPILGHIATIIAMRWYDLDKDKMAEIQAELDRRRNSGAAA
;
A
#
# COMPACT_ATOMS: atom_id res chain seq x y z
N MET A 1 44.47 22.83 9.15
CA MET A 1 44.89 21.70 10.04
C MET A 1 43.71 20.90 10.60
N GLU A 2 42.61 21.54 10.95
CA GLU A 2 41.40 20.82 11.51
C GLU A 2 40.75 19.75 10.61
N SER A 3 40.73 19.97 9.30
CA SER A 3 40.07 19.05 8.36
C SER A 3 40.74 17.67 8.25
N THR A 4 42.04 17.57 8.47
CA THR A 4 42.83 16.33 8.34
C THR A 4 42.73 15.49 9.60
N GLU A 5 42.73 16.14 10.74
CA GLU A 5 42.61 15.51 12.07
C GLU A 5 41.17 14.94 12.28
N TYR A 6 40.16 15.71 11.85
CA TYR A 6 38.78 15.24 11.83
C TYR A 6 38.57 14.00 10.95
N LYS A 7 39.16 14.00 9.74
CA LYS A 7 39.10 12.85 8.84
C LYS A 7 39.77 11.60 9.43
N LYS A 8 40.87 11.77 10.16
CA LYS A 8 41.59 10.70 10.84
C LYS A 8 40.74 10.11 11.99
N GLN A 9 40.23 10.98 12.86
CA GLN A 9 39.34 10.56 13.96
C GLN A 9 38.09 9.90 13.45
N TYR A 10 37.46 10.45 12.41
CA TYR A 10 36.28 9.84 11.78
C TYR A 10 36.59 8.45 11.21
N GLY A 11 37.76 8.27 10.57
CA GLY A 11 38.20 6.97 10.08
C GLY A 11 38.40 5.93 11.20
N GLU A 12 38.96 6.36 12.35
CA GLU A 12 39.12 5.50 13.51
C GLU A 12 37.80 5.09 14.16
N TYR A 13 36.82 6.03 14.26
CA TYR A 13 35.50 5.71 14.76
C TYR A 13 34.74 4.80 13.81
N LEU A 14 34.88 5.00 12.50
CA LEU A 14 34.25 4.14 11.49
C LEU A 14 34.80 2.71 11.57
N ALA A 15 36.12 2.55 11.67
CA ALA A 15 36.78 1.25 11.79
C ALA A 15 36.35 0.51 13.07
N ARG A 16 36.27 1.20 14.21
CA ARG A 16 35.78 0.63 15.47
C ARG A 16 34.31 0.21 15.38
N ALA A 17 33.47 1.02 14.72
CA ALA A 17 32.06 0.71 14.52
C ALA A 17 31.89 -0.52 13.59
N GLU A 18 32.66 -0.62 12.51
CA GLU A 18 32.66 -1.76 11.60
C GLU A 18 33.14 -3.03 12.29
N GLU A 19 34.18 -2.94 13.11
CA GLU A 19 34.69 -4.09 13.89
C GLU A 19 33.68 -4.57 14.95
N ALA A 20 33.00 -3.64 15.64
CA ALA A 20 31.94 -3.97 16.60
C ALA A 20 30.74 -4.62 15.90
N LEU A 21 30.37 -4.11 14.72
CA LEU A 21 29.29 -4.64 13.90
C LEU A 21 29.63 -6.04 13.37
N ASN A 22 30.86 -6.25 12.91
CA ASN A 22 31.35 -7.57 12.49
C ASN A 22 31.26 -8.58 13.63
N ARG A 23 31.76 -8.23 14.83
CA ARG A 23 31.67 -9.11 16.01
C ARG A 23 30.22 -9.42 16.40
N ALA A 24 29.33 -8.44 16.30
CA ALA A 24 27.91 -8.65 16.54
C ALA A 24 27.28 -9.58 15.48
N CYS A 25 27.63 -9.39 14.21
CA CYS A 25 27.16 -10.25 13.12
C CYS A 25 27.66 -11.69 13.28
N GLU A 26 28.92 -11.90 13.64
CA GLU A 26 29.47 -13.24 13.90
C GLU A 26 28.76 -13.94 15.07
N ARG A 27 28.41 -13.17 16.11
CA ARG A 27 27.78 -13.72 17.32
C ARG A 27 26.29 -14.03 17.15
N TYR A 28 25.54 -13.21 16.38
CA TYR A 28 24.08 -13.26 16.31
C TYR A 28 23.52 -13.66 14.94
N LEU A 29 24.35 -13.65 13.90
CA LEU A 29 23.94 -13.96 12.52
C LEU A 29 24.88 -15.03 11.94
N PRO A 30 24.71 -16.32 12.32
CA PRO A 30 25.54 -17.42 11.80
C PRO A 30 25.39 -17.54 10.28
N GLU A 31 26.51 -17.85 9.60
CA GLU A 31 26.55 -17.91 8.12
C GLU A 31 25.79 -19.10 7.52
N GLU A 32 25.35 -20.03 8.33
CA GLU A 32 24.61 -21.23 7.91
C GLU A 32 23.20 -20.93 7.40
N SER A 33 22.63 -19.81 7.80
CA SER A 33 21.28 -19.39 7.39
C SER A 33 21.34 -18.36 6.27
N GLU A 34 20.59 -18.57 5.18
CA GLU A 34 20.46 -17.58 4.08
C GLU A 34 19.88 -16.25 4.54
N VAL A 35 18.95 -16.28 5.50
CA VAL A 35 18.36 -15.08 6.10
C VAL A 35 19.43 -14.30 6.87
N CYS A 36 20.31 -14.99 7.60
CA CYS A 36 21.40 -14.36 8.32
C CYS A 36 22.45 -13.78 7.38
N ARG A 37 22.76 -14.46 6.27
CA ARG A 37 23.64 -13.93 5.20
C ARG A 37 23.08 -12.68 4.56
N ALA A 38 21.78 -12.66 4.24
CA ALA A 38 21.11 -11.49 3.69
C ALA A 38 21.06 -10.32 4.68
N ALA A 39 20.79 -10.59 5.96
CA ALA A 39 20.84 -9.60 7.03
C ALA A 39 22.24 -9.02 7.22
N ARG A 40 23.28 -9.89 7.24
CA ARG A 40 24.68 -9.48 7.32
C ARG A 40 25.10 -8.61 6.13
N TYR A 41 24.72 -9.01 4.91
CA TYR A 41 24.97 -8.21 3.70
C TYR A 41 24.29 -6.83 3.77
N SER A 42 23.07 -6.76 4.31
CA SER A 42 22.36 -5.48 4.49
C SER A 42 23.01 -4.60 5.56
N LEU A 43 23.48 -5.16 6.66
CA LEU A 43 24.16 -4.45 7.75
C LEU A 43 25.55 -3.97 7.33
N MET A 44 26.32 -4.83 6.62
CA MET A 44 27.67 -4.54 6.18
C MET A 44 27.74 -3.68 4.90
N GLY A 45 26.60 -3.46 4.23
CA GLY A 45 26.48 -2.79 2.91
C GLY A 45 26.82 -1.29 2.87
N GLY A 46 27.67 -0.82 3.78
CA GLY A 46 28.28 0.51 3.77
C GLY A 46 27.36 1.67 4.14
N GLY A 47 27.86 2.59 4.94
CA GLY A 47 27.14 3.70 5.60
C GLY A 47 26.33 4.68 4.71
N LYS A 48 26.29 4.49 3.40
CA LYS A 48 25.43 5.30 2.50
C LYS A 48 23.94 4.98 2.68
N ARG A 49 23.58 3.70 2.85
CA ARG A 49 22.17 3.28 3.05
C ARG A 49 21.66 3.69 4.41
N ILE A 50 22.45 3.49 5.47
CA ILE A 50 22.09 3.90 6.84
C ILE A 50 21.95 5.42 6.91
N ARG A 51 22.85 6.17 6.29
CA ARG A 51 22.72 7.64 6.23
C ARG A 51 21.45 8.07 5.50
N ALA A 52 21.11 7.47 4.37
CA ALA A 52 19.87 7.78 3.66
C ALA A 52 18.62 7.46 4.51
N VAL A 53 18.61 6.31 5.19
CA VAL A 53 17.50 5.94 6.09
C VAL A 53 17.39 6.92 7.26
N LEU A 54 18.51 7.32 7.87
CA LEU A 54 18.52 8.29 8.98
C LEU A 54 18.04 9.67 8.52
N VAL A 55 18.47 10.14 7.35
CA VAL A 55 17.99 11.42 6.79
C VAL A 55 16.48 11.36 6.54
N LEU A 56 15.98 10.29 5.92
CA LEU A 56 14.54 10.11 5.69
C LEU A 56 13.75 10.01 6.99
N ALA A 57 14.30 9.34 8.02
CA ALA A 57 13.67 9.27 9.34
C ALA A 57 13.56 10.65 10.00
N VAL A 58 14.62 11.47 9.93
CA VAL A 58 14.61 12.84 10.45
C VAL A 58 13.60 13.70 9.71
N ILE A 59 13.57 13.63 8.38
CA ILE A 59 12.58 14.35 7.54
C ILE A 59 11.15 13.93 7.92
N SER A 60 10.90 12.63 8.02
CA SER A 60 9.58 12.11 8.44
C SER A 60 9.19 12.58 9.82
N PHE A 61 10.13 12.63 10.76
CA PHE A 61 9.91 13.14 12.11
C PHE A 61 9.53 14.62 12.12
N ILE A 62 10.24 15.44 11.33
CA ILE A 62 9.92 16.87 11.18
C ILE A 62 8.50 17.05 10.61
N PHE A 63 8.15 16.32 9.53
CA PHE A 63 6.80 16.38 8.96
C PHE A 63 5.72 15.90 9.94
N THR A 64 6.03 14.90 10.75
CA THR A 64 5.10 14.44 11.80
C THR A 64 4.85 15.52 12.84
N ILE A 65 5.89 16.22 13.30
CA ILE A 65 5.75 17.36 14.23
C ILE A 65 4.92 18.49 13.59
N LEU A 66 5.22 18.85 12.33
CA LEU A 66 4.45 19.87 11.61
C LEU A 66 2.98 19.46 11.45
N ALA A 67 2.70 18.19 11.18
CA ALA A 67 1.33 17.68 11.13
C ALA A 67 0.62 17.78 12.48
N ILE A 68 1.28 17.41 13.58
CA ILE A 68 0.73 17.53 14.95
C ILE A 68 0.42 19.00 15.26
N ILE A 69 1.34 19.92 14.96
CA ILE A 69 1.13 21.36 15.17
C ILE A 69 -0.06 21.87 14.34
N GLY A 70 -0.13 21.46 13.04
CA GLY A 70 -1.20 21.89 12.15
C GLY A 70 -2.59 21.33 12.51
N ILE A 71 -2.65 20.17 13.17
CA ILE A 71 -3.90 19.56 13.61
C ILE A 71 -4.31 20.03 15.01
N SER A 72 -3.35 20.41 15.87
CA SER A 72 -3.57 20.72 17.28
C SER A 72 -4.64 21.78 17.55
N GLU A 73 -4.81 22.75 16.64
CA GLU A 73 -5.85 23.78 16.74
C GLU A 73 -7.26 23.20 16.56
N LYS A 74 -7.41 22.16 15.73
CA LYS A 74 -8.68 21.48 15.44
C LYS A 74 -8.89 20.21 16.26
N ASP A 75 -7.86 19.73 16.94
CA ASP A 75 -7.91 18.55 17.82
C ASP A 75 -8.44 18.94 19.22
N ARG A 76 -9.65 19.49 19.23
CA ARG A 76 -10.36 19.87 20.46
C ARG A 76 -11.67 19.09 20.53
N PRO A 77 -12.09 18.65 21.72
CA PRO A 77 -13.37 17.93 21.92
C PRO A 77 -14.58 18.65 21.33
N GLU A 78 -14.54 19.98 21.28
CA GLU A 78 -15.59 20.84 20.73
C GLU A 78 -15.87 20.59 19.24
N PHE A 79 -14.83 20.22 18.46
CA PHE A 79 -14.96 19.95 17.03
C PHE A 79 -15.43 18.52 16.73
N PHE A 80 -15.28 17.59 17.68
CA PHE A 80 -15.71 16.20 17.49
C PHE A 80 -17.16 15.94 17.90
N GLY A 81 -17.86 16.96 18.41
CA GLY A 81 -19.32 16.92 18.66
C GLY A 81 -19.79 15.85 19.64
N GLN A 82 -18.90 15.25 20.42
CA GLN A 82 -19.25 14.20 21.37
C GLN A 82 -18.58 14.45 22.71
N SER A 83 -19.31 15.14 23.59
CA SER A 83 -18.96 15.31 25.02
C SER A 83 -19.32 14.08 25.85
N GLY A 84 -19.69 12.95 25.25
CA GLY A 84 -20.07 11.71 25.93
C GLY A 84 -18.87 10.75 26.05
N ALA A 85 -18.78 10.05 27.20
CA ALA A 85 -17.84 8.97 27.39
C ALA A 85 -17.96 7.96 26.25
N GLN A 86 -16.91 7.77 25.45
CA GLN A 86 -16.91 6.79 24.39
C GLN A 86 -17.30 5.42 24.95
N PRO A 87 -18.28 4.71 24.38
CA PRO A 87 -18.69 3.42 24.89
C PRO A 87 -17.48 2.47 24.89
N LYS A 88 -17.22 1.81 26.01
CA LYS A 88 -16.16 0.80 26.11
C LYS A 88 -16.46 -0.33 25.11
N LEU A 89 -15.79 -0.31 23.98
CA LEU A 89 -15.96 -1.26 22.91
C LEU A 89 -15.40 -2.63 23.34
N LYS A 90 -16.24 -3.66 23.27
CA LYS A 90 -15.86 -5.06 23.49
C LYS A 90 -15.53 -5.71 22.13
N PHE A 91 -14.67 -6.72 22.15
CA PHE A 91 -14.32 -7.48 20.92
C PHE A 91 -15.55 -8.06 20.20
N ARG A 92 -16.62 -8.33 20.94
CA ARG A 92 -17.92 -8.78 20.41
C ARG A 92 -18.60 -7.70 19.54
N ASP A 93 -18.35 -6.43 19.78
CA ASP A 93 -18.95 -5.32 19.02
C ASP A 93 -18.40 -5.26 17.60
N TYR A 94 -17.13 -5.64 17.39
CA TYR A 94 -16.51 -5.77 16.06
C TYR A 94 -17.28 -6.74 15.17
N LYS A 95 -17.60 -7.93 15.71
CA LYS A 95 -18.38 -8.92 14.98
C LYS A 95 -19.79 -8.41 14.64
N ALA A 96 -20.45 -7.74 15.57
CA ALA A 96 -21.79 -7.20 15.35
C ALA A 96 -21.82 -6.13 14.25
N ILE A 97 -20.85 -5.21 14.23
CA ILE A 97 -20.77 -4.16 13.20
C ILE A 97 -20.45 -4.78 11.84
N VAL A 98 -19.44 -5.68 11.75
CA VAL A 98 -19.08 -6.31 10.48
C VAL A 98 -20.27 -7.08 9.90
N VAL A 99 -20.95 -7.89 10.70
CA VAL A 99 -22.04 -8.76 10.22
C VAL A 99 -23.26 -7.97 9.75
N HIS A 100 -23.54 -6.83 10.37
CA HIS A 100 -24.76 -6.06 10.07
C HIS A 100 -24.52 -4.83 9.18
N ASN A 101 -23.28 -4.48 8.88
CA ASN A 101 -22.94 -3.37 7.99
C ASN A 101 -22.45 -3.91 6.64
N ARG A 102 -23.39 -4.13 5.72
CA ARG A 102 -23.10 -4.66 4.38
C ARG A 102 -22.14 -3.80 3.57
N PRO A 103 -22.25 -2.46 3.53
CA PRO A 103 -21.29 -1.62 2.85
C PRO A 103 -19.85 -1.84 3.30
N ILE A 104 -19.58 -1.94 4.60
CA ILE A 104 -18.23 -2.18 5.09
C ILE A 104 -17.69 -3.55 4.70
N GLN A 105 -18.53 -4.60 4.69
CA GLN A 105 -18.12 -5.92 4.22
C GLN A 105 -17.63 -5.86 2.77
N MET A 106 -18.41 -5.20 1.91
CA MET A 106 -18.08 -5.07 0.49
C MET A 106 -16.83 -4.22 0.26
N LEU A 107 -16.67 -3.16 1.05
CA LEU A 107 -15.48 -2.32 0.99
C LEU A 107 -14.22 -3.08 1.49
N ILE A 108 -14.34 -3.88 2.54
CA ILE A 108 -13.25 -4.73 3.04
C ILE A 108 -12.81 -5.74 1.98
N ILE A 109 -13.75 -6.44 1.34
CA ILE A 109 -13.45 -7.40 0.27
C ILE A 109 -12.71 -6.70 -0.87
N SER A 110 -13.22 -5.54 -1.31
CA SER A 110 -12.60 -4.77 -2.38
C SER A 110 -11.19 -4.28 -2.02
N ALA A 111 -11.03 -3.68 -0.84
CA ALA A 111 -9.74 -3.19 -0.39
C ALA A 111 -8.72 -4.33 -0.20
N ALA A 112 -9.17 -5.49 0.32
CA ALA A 112 -8.33 -6.66 0.52
C ALA A 112 -7.81 -7.25 -0.80
N THR A 113 -8.69 -7.41 -1.78
CA THR A 113 -8.34 -7.99 -3.10
C THR A 113 -7.48 -7.04 -3.91
N ASP A 114 -7.76 -5.74 -3.90
CA ASP A 114 -6.92 -4.73 -4.55
C ASP A 114 -5.54 -4.63 -3.89
N LYS A 115 -5.47 -4.67 -2.57
CA LYS A 115 -4.20 -4.67 -1.83
C LYS A 115 -3.35 -5.89 -2.15
N LEU A 116 -3.96 -7.08 -2.19
CA LEU A 116 -3.27 -8.31 -2.58
C LEU A 116 -2.66 -8.17 -3.97
N GLY A 117 -3.43 -7.70 -4.94
CA GLY A 117 -2.95 -7.45 -6.31
C GLY A 117 -1.77 -6.48 -6.35
N GLN A 118 -1.86 -5.35 -5.64
CA GLN A 118 -0.79 -4.36 -5.57
C GLN A 118 0.50 -4.91 -4.95
N LEU A 119 0.39 -5.70 -3.88
CA LEU A 119 1.55 -6.31 -3.22
C LEU A 119 2.22 -7.36 -4.11
N LEU A 120 1.45 -8.17 -4.81
CA LEU A 120 1.97 -9.14 -5.77
C LEU A 120 2.66 -8.45 -6.94
N MET A 121 2.06 -7.40 -7.52
CA MET A 121 2.72 -6.58 -8.55
C MET A 121 4.02 -5.97 -8.03
N SER A 122 4.03 -5.40 -6.83
CA SER A 122 5.21 -4.78 -6.25
C SER A 122 6.34 -5.78 -6.00
N GLY A 123 6.01 -6.95 -5.47
CA GLY A 123 7.00 -8.00 -5.19
C GLY A 123 7.56 -8.66 -6.45
N THR A 124 6.74 -8.80 -7.49
CA THR A 124 7.19 -9.38 -8.77
C THR A 124 7.83 -8.36 -9.71
N MET A 125 7.68 -7.06 -9.44
CA MET A 125 8.24 -5.98 -10.26
C MET A 125 9.76 -6.09 -10.44
N THR A 126 10.49 -6.44 -9.38
CA THR A 126 11.95 -6.59 -9.45
C THR A 126 12.36 -7.67 -10.43
N TYR A 127 11.68 -8.82 -10.41
CA TYR A 127 11.93 -9.91 -11.36
C TYR A 127 11.54 -9.54 -12.80
N LEU A 128 10.47 -8.79 -12.98
CA LEU A 128 10.04 -8.30 -14.27
C LEU A 128 11.12 -7.40 -14.90
N PHE A 129 11.65 -6.44 -14.15
CA PHE A 129 12.71 -5.55 -14.67
C PHE A 129 14.04 -6.28 -14.84
N ALA A 130 14.47 -7.06 -13.85
CA ALA A 130 15.77 -7.69 -13.87
C ALA A 130 15.84 -8.88 -14.84
N ASN A 131 14.80 -9.71 -14.95
CA ASN A 131 14.88 -10.99 -15.64
C ASN A 131 14.02 -11.10 -16.90
N MET A 132 13.02 -10.23 -17.08
CA MET A 132 12.22 -10.18 -18.31
C MET A 132 12.61 -9.00 -19.20
N LEU A 133 12.84 -7.80 -18.64
CA LEU A 133 13.35 -6.64 -19.37
C LEU A 133 14.89 -6.59 -19.41
N LEU A 134 15.57 -7.44 -18.62
CA LEU A 134 17.03 -7.58 -18.54
C LEU A 134 17.76 -6.27 -18.16
N ASP A 135 17.05 -5.36 -17.49
CA ASP A 135 17.62 -4.09 -17.00
C ASP A 135 17.05 -3.71 -15.62
N SER A 136 17.76 -4.10 -14.58
CA SER A 136 17.40 -3.79 -13.20
C SER A 136 17.50 -2.29 -12.85
N LYS A 137 18.34 -1.50 -13.57
CA LYS A 137 18.46 -0.05 -13.36
C LYS A 137 17.21 0.69 -13.84
N LEU A 138 16.58 0.18 -14.89
CA LEU A 138 15.36 0.75 -15.46
C LEU A 138 14.21 0.78 -14.45
N GLN A 139 14.18 -0.15 -13.47
CA GLN A 139 13.20 -0.13 -12.37
C GLN A 139 13.29 1.15 -11.54
N GLY A 140 14.50 1.58 -11.18
CA GLY A 140 14.72 2.80 -10.39
C GLY A 140 14.32 4.06 -11.17
N VAL A 141 14.69 4.13 -12.44
CA VAL A 141 14.31 5.23 -13.33
C VAL A 141 12.79 5.30 -13.48
N PHE A 142 12.15 4.18 -13.80
CA PHE A 142 10.70 4.10 -13.96
C PHE A 142 9.96 4.47 -12.66
N SER A 143 10.41 3.95 -11.51
CA SER A 143 9.81 4.29 -10.22
C SER A 143 9.89 5.78 -9.90
N SER A 144 11.01 6.43 -10.25
CA SER A 144 11.18 7.87 -10.08
C SER A 144 10.28 8.68 -11.03
N MET A 145 10.11 8.23 -12.27
CA MET A 145 9.21 8.85 -13.25
C MET A 145 7.73 8.75 -12.85
N LEU A 146 7.36 7.71 -12.10
CA LEU A 146 5.98 7.51 -11.63
C LEU A 146 5.53 8.55 -10.60
N ILE A 147 6.43 9.16 -9.82
CA ILE A 147 6.08 10.01 -8.68
C ILE A 147 5.19 11.18 -9.11
N ALA A 148 5.60 11.96 -10.09
CA ALA A 148 4.87 13.14 -10.53
C ALA A 148 3.48 12.82 -11.13
N PRO A 149 3.34 11.85 -12.08
CA PRO A 149 2.03 11.44 -12.56
C PRO A 149 1.10 10.89 -11.47
N LEU A 150 1.61 10.08 -10.54
CA LEU A 150 0.80 9.52 -9.48
C LEU A 150 0.27 10.59 -8.52
N VAL A 151 1.09 11.57 -8.15
CA VAL A 151 0.64 12.71 -7.33
C VAL A 151 -0.41 13.52 -8.06
N ALA A 152 -0.18 13.86 -9.33
CA ALA A 152 -1.14 14.63 -10.14
C ALA A 152 -2.49 13.91 -10.29
N ILE A 153 -2.47 12.59 -10.58
CA ILE A 153 -3.68 11.77 -10.72
C ILE A 153 -4.38 11.57 -9.38
N SER A 154 -3.65 11.42 -8.27
CA SER A 154 -4.26 11.32 -6.94
C SER A 154 -5.01 12.59 -6.57
N ILE A 155 -4.42 13.76 -6.83
CA ILE A 155 -5.08 15.06 -6.62
C ILE A 155 -6.29 15.18 -7.57
N GLY A 156 -6.12 14.89 -8.86
CA GLY A 156 -7.20 14.90 -9.85
C GLY A 156 -8.34 13.95 -9.47
N GLY A 157 -8.03 12.77 -8.94
CA GLY A 157 -8.99 11.79 -8.45
C GLY A 157 -9.91 12.34 -7.36
N VAL A 158 -9.40 13.19 -6.47
CA VAL A 158 -10.21 13.86 -5.45
C VAL A 158 -11.25 14.80 -6.10
N PHE A 159 -10.88 15.56 -7.13
CA PHE A 159 -11.83 16.43 -7.83
C PHE A 159 -12.87 15.62 -8.61
N VAL A 160 -12.46 14.55 -9.27
CA VAL A 160 -13.34 13.63 -9.98
C VAL A 160 -14.33 12.97 -9.01
N SER A 161 -13.87 12.51 -7.85
CA SER A 161 -14.72 11.87 -6.85
C SER A 161 -15.73 12.81 -6.22
N ARG A 162 -15.39 14.08 -6.03
CA ARG A 162 -16.34 15.12 -5.59
C ARG A 162 -17.46 15.35 -6.61
N LYS A 163 -17.15 15.30 -7.91
CA LYS A 163 -18.13 15.52 -8.99
C LYS A 163 -19.02 14.30 -9.23
N PHE A 164 -18.42 13.12 -9.37
CA PHE A 164 -19.11 11.90 -9.81
C PHE A 164 -19.43 10.92 -8.68
N GLY A 165 -18.91 11.14 -7.47
CA GLY A 165 -19.04 10.26 -6.32
C GLY A 165 -17.86 9.27 -6.19
N LEU A 166 -17.59 8.87 -4.95
CA LEU A 166 -16.46 8.00 -4.61
C LEU A 166 -16.55 6.62 -5.27
N LYS A 167 -17.71 5.96 -5.17
CA LYS A 167 -17.97 4.63 -5.75
C LYS A 167 -17.72 4.61 -7.26
N ARG A 168 -18.25 5.60 -8.01
CA ARG A 168 -18.06 5.65 -9.46
C ARG A 168 -16.61 5.87 -9.85
N THR A 169 -15.92 6.78 -9.18
CA THR A 169 -14.49 7.04 -9.43
C THR A 169 -13.64 5.82 -9.14
N PHE A 170 -13.90 5.12 -8.04
CA PHE A 170 -13.25 3.87 -7.68
C PHE A 170 -13.45 2.79 -8.75
N LEU A 171 -14.69 2.59 -9.20
CA LEU A 171 -15.01 1.59 -10.24
C LEU A 171 -14.36 1.92 -11.59
N VAL A 172 -14.33 3.19 -12.00
CA VAL A 172 -13.65 3.60 -13.26
C VAL A 172 -12.16 3.29 -13.19
N GLY A 173 -11.50 3.60 -12.07
CA GLY A 173 -10.10 3.25 -11.83
C GLY A 173 -9.86 1.74 -11.87
N THR A 174 -10.72 0.95 -11.23
CA THR A 174 -10.65 -0.52 -11.19
C THR A 174 -10.84 -1.14 -12.58
N TRP A 175 -11.87 -0.73 -13.33
CA TRP A 175 -12.10 -1.20 -14.70
C TRP A 175 -10.94 -0.85 -15.63
N GLY A 176 -10.49 0.40 -15.59
CA GLY A 176 -9.37 0.85 -16.41
C GLY A 176 -8.07 0.11 -16.08
N SER A 177 -7.77 -0.08 -14.79
CA SER A 177 -6.61 -0.85 -14.32
C SER A 177 -6.69 -2.31 -14.80
N MET A 178 -7.86 -2.95 -14.68
CA MET A 178 -8.07 -4.33 -15.12
C MET A 178 -7.83 -4.48 -16.64
N ILE A 179 -8.36 -3.56 -17.45
CA ILE A 179 -8.16 -3.57 -18.91
C ILE A 179 -6.67 -3.43 -19.25
N MET A 180 -5.96 -2.49 -18.59
CA MET A 180 -4.53 -2.30 -18.82
C MET A 180 -3.72 -3.54 -18.44
N LEU A 181 -4.05 -4.21 -17.34
CA LEU A 181 -3.40 -5.46 -16.93
C LEU A 181 -3.64 -6.59 -17.96
N ALA A 182 -4.84 -6.69 -18.49
CA ALA A 182 -5.15 -7.67 -19.55
C ALA A 182 -4.34 -7.40 -20.84
N VAL A 183 -4.23 -6.14 -21.25
CA VAL A 183 -3.40 -5.72 -22.40
C VAL A 183 -1.93 -6.02 -22.13
N MET A 184 -1.42 -5.71 -20.93
CA MET A 184 -0.03 -6.00 -20.54
C MET A 184 0.27 -7.50 -20.50
N PHE A 185 -0.69 -8.33 -20.11
CA PHE A 185 -0.54 -9.80 -20.16
C PHE A 185 -0.38 -10.33 -21.58
N VAL A 186 -1.09 -9.75 -22.56
CA VAL A 186 -1.01 -10.13 -23.98
C VAL A 186 0.28 -9.63 -24.62
N ILE A 187 0.63 -8.34 -24.41
CA ILE A 187 1.79 -7.70 -25.04
C ILE A 187 3.11 -8.24 -24.50
N ARG A 188 3.16 -8.60 -23.22
CA ARG A 188 4.34 -9.09 -22.49
C ARG A 188 5.54 -8.12 -22.52
N PRO A 189 6.42 -8.18 -21.51
CA PRO A 189 7.65 -7.40 -21.52
C PRO A 189 8.60 -7.90 -22.62
N ASN A 190 9.12 -6.96 -23.42
CA ASN A 190 10.13 -7.25 -24.44
C ASN A 190 11.37 -6.39 -24.16
N PRO A 191 12.56 -7.00 -23.97
CA PRO A 191 13.80 -6.27 -23.74
C PRO A 191 14.19 -5.32 -24.87
N GLU A 192 13.84 -5.65 -26.12
CA GLU A 192 14.17 -4.82 -27.29
C GLU A 192 13.32 -3.54 -27.37
N VAL A 193 12.08 -3.60 -26.91
CA VAL A 193 11.14 -2.47 -26.95
C VAL A 193 10.43 -2.31 -25.60
N PRO A 194 11.16 -1.97 -24.51
CA PRO A 194 10.58 -1.88 -23.19
C PRO A 194 9.56 -0.72 -23.06
N ALA A 195 9.69 0.32 -23.88
CA ALA A 195 8.91 1.55 -23.77
C ALA A 195 7.39 1.30 -23.87
N VAL A 196 6.94 0.38 -24.73
CA VAL A 196 5.52 0.06 -24.90
C VAL A 196 4.94 -0.53 -23.61
N PHE A 197 5.62 -1.51 -23.03
CA PHE A 197 5.18 -2.13 -21.78
C PHE A 197 5.20 -1.12 -20.61
N LEU A 198 6.25 -0.28 -20.53
CA LEU A 198 6.37 0.73 -19.50
C LEU A 198 5.30 1.83 -19.61
N ALA A 199 4.93 2.23 -20.83
CA ALA A 199 3.83 3.18 -21.06
C ALA A 199 2.49 2.61 -20.57
N LEU A 200 2.18 1.35 -20.89
CA LEU A 200 0.99 0.67 -20.39
C LEU A 200 1.00 0.55 -18.87
N PHE A 201 2.15 0.24 -18.29
CA PHE A 201 2.31 0.13 -16.84
C PHE A 201 2.14 1.49 -16.15
N LEU A 202 2.65 2.58 -16.73
CA LEU A 202 2.41 3.94 -16.26
C LEU A 202 0.91 4.25 -16.22
N VAL A 203 0.19 4.00 -17.33
CA VAL A 203 -1.27 4.23 -17.40
C VAL A 203 -2.02 3.39 -16.37
N GLN A 204 -1.65 2.10 -16.25
CA GLN A 204 -2.24 1.21 -15.25
C GLN A 204 -2.04 1.76 -13.82
N LYS A 205 -0.82 2.21 -13.47
CA LYS A 205 -0.53 2.80 -12.15
C LYS A 205 -1.33 4.08 -11.90
N CYS A 206 -1.49 4.92 -12.90
CA CYS A 206 -2.31 6.13 -12.81
C CYS A 206 -3.79 5.81 -12.55
N LEU A 207 -4.36 4.85 -13.28
CA LEU A 207 -5.76 4.42 -13.10
C LEU A 207 -5.98 3.79 -11.72
N ALA A 208 -5.07 2.92 -11.27
CA ALA A 208 -5.10 2.33 -9.94
C ALA A 208 -5.01 3.40 -8.83
N SER A 209 -4.13 4.39 -8.99
CA SER A 209 -3.97 5.49 -8.03
C SER A 209 -5.24 6.34 -7.89
N MET A 210 -5.92 6.61 -9.02
CA MET A 210 -7.20 7.33 -9.01
C MET A 210 -8.28 6.58 -8.21
N GLY A 211 -8.36 5.26 -8.35
CA GLY A 211 -9.27 4.41 -7.59
C GLY A 211 -8.93 4.42 -6.09
N ASN A 212 -7.67 4.19 -5.76
CA ASN A 212 -7.21 4.07 -4.37
C ASN A 212 -7.42 5.35 -3.55
N ALA A 213 -7.38 6.54 -4.17
CA ALA A 213 -7.64 7.81 -3.50
C ALA A 213 -9.06 7.87 -2.87
N GLY A 214 -10.00 7.05 -3.33
CA GLY A 214 -11.36 6.96 -2.80
C GLY A 214 -11.53 6.06 -1.58
N ILE A 215 -10.60 5.14 -1.27
CA ILE A 215 -10.80 4.13 -0.23
C ILE A 215 -10.95 4.75 1.17
N ILE A 216 -10.07 5.67 1.54
CA ILE A 216 -10.11 6.31 2.87
C ILE A 216 -11.41 7.10 3.07
N PRO A 217 -11.84 7.97 2.13
CA PRO A 217 -13.16 8.60 2.22
C PRO A 217 -14.32 7.58 2.29
N MET A 218 -14.27 6.46 1.56
CA MET A 218 -15.31 5.42 1.64
C MET A 218 -15.35 4.73 3.01
N ILE A 219 -14.23 4.61 3.73
CA ILE A 219 -14.21 4.14 5.12
C ILE A 219 -14.95 5.14 6.04
N ALA A 220 -14.76 6.45 5.80
CA ALA A 220 -15.50 7.47 6.52
C ALA A 220 -17.02 7.38 6.24
N ASP A 221 -17.42 7.23 4.98
CA ASP A 221 -18.82 7.01 4.60
C ASP A 221 -19.44 5.78 5.30
N CYS A 222 -18.68 4.69 5.43
CA CYS A 222 -19.12 3.51 6.19
C CYS A 222 -19.29 3.79 7.68
N THR A 223 -18.46 4.68 8.25
CA THR A 223 -18.55 5.11 9.64
C THR A 223 -19.80 5.96 9.87
N ASP A 224 -20.08 6.88 8.96
CA ASP A 224 -21.28 7.72 9.01
C ASP A 224 -22.56 6.89 8.81
N TYR A 225 -22.53 5.91 7.90
CA TYR A 225 -23.61 4.94 7.74
C TYR A 225 -23.86 4.13 9.01
N GLU A 226 -22.79 3.68 9.70
CA GLU A 226 -22.95 2.97 10.97
C GLU A 226 -23.56 3.87 12.04
N THR A 227 -23.13 5.13 12.11
CA THR A 227 -23.70 6.13 13.02
C THR A 227 -25.17 6.39 12.73
N TYR A 228 -25.54 6.52 11.45
CA TYR A 228 -26.93 6.66 11.01
C TYR A 228 -27.78 5.47 11.44
N ARG A 229 -27.26 4.23 11.26
CA ARG A 229 -27.97 2.97 11.53
C ARG A 229 -28.09 2.63 13.01
N SER A 230 -26.98 2.74 13.76
CA SER A 230 -26.89 2.25 15.14
C SER A 230 -26.81 3.36 16.19
N GLY A 231 -26.66 4.60 15.78
CA GLY A 231 -26.40 5.73 16.69
C GLY A 231 -24.99 5.74 17.30
N ARG A 232 -24.12 4.81 16.92
CA ARG A 232 -22.77 4.67 17.49
C ARG A 232 -21.71 5.21 16.53
N PHE A 233 -20.99 6.22 16.95
CA PHE A 233 -19.85 6.74 16.21
C PHE A 233 -18.57 5.99 16.60
N VAL A 234 -18.06 5.14 15.69
CA VAL A 234 -16.96 4.20 15.98
C VAL A 234 -15.84 4.22 14.91
N PRO A 235 -15.28 5.39 14.56
CA PRO A 235 -14.28 5.52 13.48
C PRO A 235 -13.01 4.72 13.78
N GLY A 236 -12.54 4.71 15.01
CA GLY A 236 -11.36 3.95 15.42
C GLY A 236 -11.50 2.45 15.21
N MET A 237 -12.71 1.90 15.38
CA MET A 237 -12.99 0.49 15.16
C MET A 237 -12.96 0.15 13.68
N MET A 238 -13.52 1.00 12.82
CA MET A 238 -13.44 0.83 11.36
C MET A 238 -11.99 0.83 10.88
N GLY A 239 -11.20 1.81 11.27
CA GLY A 239 -9.77 1.89 10.92
C GLY A 239 -8.96 0.69 11.41
N THR A 240 -9.23 0.19 12.64
CA THR A 240 -8.55 -1.00 13.19
C THR A 240 -8.87 -2.26 12.37
N MET A 241 -10.11 -2.44 11.94
CA MET A 241 -10.51 -3.57 11.11
C MET A 241 -9.79 -3.57 9.75
N PHE A 242 -9.74 -2.42 9.08
CA PHE A 242 -9.01 -2.29 7.81
C PHE A 242 -7.52 -2.57 8.01
N SER A 243 -6.90 -2.03 9.07
CA SER A 243 -5.50 -2.28 9.39
C SER A 243 -5.22 -3.76 9.68
N PHE A 244 -6.10 -4.45 10.38
CA PHE A 244 -5.96 -5.87 10.68
C PHE A 244 -5.99 -6.70 9.39
N ILE A 245 -6.95 -6.45 8.52
CA ILE A 245 -7.07 -7.14 7.23
C ILE A 245 -5.88 -6.84 6.32
N ASP A 246 -5.41 -5.57 6.29
CA ASP A 246 -4.21 -5.19 5.55
C ASP A 246 -2.98 -6.02 5.97
N LYS A 247 -2.78 -6.28 7.26
CA LYS A 247 -1.67 -7.12 7.74
C LYS A 247 -1.80 -8.58 7.36
N ILE A 248 -3.02 -9.15 7.45
CA ILE A 248 -3.28 -10.51 6.99
C ILE A 248 -2.97 -10.65 5.50
N ILE A 249 -3.50 -9.76 4.67
CA ILE A 249 -3.28 -9.78 3.22
C ILE A 249 -1.80 -9.60 2.86
N SER A 250 -1.08 -8.73 3.58
CA SER A 250 0.35 -8.54 3.36
C SER A 250 1.15 -9.84 3.63
N SER A 251 0.76 -10.61 4.64
CA SER A 251 1.39 -11.91 4.93
C SER A 251 1.07 -12.95 3.84
N PHE A 252 -0.17 -12.99 3.35
CA PHE A 252 -0.56 -13.89 2.26
C PHE A 252 0.15 -13.57 0.95
N SER A 253 0.40 -12.29 0.64
CA SER A 253 1.06 -11.91 -0.60
C SER A 253 2.47 -12.49 -0.72
N ALA A 254 3.25 -12.45 0.37
CA ALA A 254 4.59 -13.03 0.42
C ALA A 254 4.56 -14.55 0.22
N MET A 255 3.59 -15.24 0.84
CA MET A 255 3.41 -16.67 0.68
C MET A 255 3.07 -17.06 -0.76
N ILE A 256 2.15 -16.32 -1.40
CA ILE A 256 1.77 -16.56 -2.80
C ILE A 256 2.97 -16.36 -3.74
N GLN A 257 3.78 -15.31 -3.52
CA GLN A 257 4.98 -15.07 -4.32
C GLN A 257 6.00 -16.20 -4.16
N GLY A 258 6.29 -16.62 -2.94
CA GLY A 258 7.20 -17.75 -2.66
C GLY A 258 6.71 -19.03 -3.32
N PHE A 259 5.42 -19.32 -3.22
CA PHE A 259 4.81 -20.51 -3.85
C PHE A 259 4.90 -20.44 -5.39
N ALA A 260 4.64 -19.29 -6.00
CA ALA A 260 4.76 -19.09 -7.45
C ALA A 260 6.21 -19.32 -7.95
N LEU A 261 7.20 -18.83 -7.22
CA LEU A 261 8.62 -19.06 -7.54
C LEU A 261 9.01 -20.53 -7.38
N THR A 262 8.48 -21.20 -6.36
CA THR A 262 8.72 -22.64 -6.15
C THR A 262 8.14 -23.47 -7.30
N LEU A 263 6.90 -23.18 -7.72
CA LEU A 263 6.27 -23.83 -8.88
C LEU A 263 7.03 -23.55 -10.20
N ALA A 264 7.66 -22.40 -10.31
CA ALA A 264 8.51 -22.04 -11.45
C ALA A 264 9.86 -22.79 -11.45
N GLY A 265 10.14 -23.64 -10.45
CA GLY A 265 11.38 -24.41 -10.32
C GLY A 265 12.59 -23.59 -9.88
N VAL A 266 12.37 -22.38 -9.36
CA VAL A 266 13.45 -21.47 -8.94
C VAL A 266 13.47 -21.19 -7.44
N GLY A 267 12.68 -21.92 -6.65
CA GLY A 267 12.58 -21.73 -5.19
C GLY A 267 13.90 -21.89 -4.44
N ASN A 268 14.82 -22.71 -4.95
CA ASN A 268 16.14 -22.99 -4.36
C ASN A 268 17.30 -22.49 -5.24
N VAL A 269 17.02 -21.69 -6.28
CA VAL A 269 18.03 -21.20 -7.24
C VAL A 269 18.28 -19.72 -6.99
N VAL A 270 19.54 -19.32 -6.95
CA VAL A 270 19.90 -17.90 -6.91
C VAL A 270 19.69 -17.29 -8.31
N ILE A 271 18.65 -16.49 -8.44
CA ILE A 271 18.33 -15.78 -9.68
C ILE A 271 19.27 -14.59 -9.81
N LYS A 272 20.10 -14.59 -10.86
CA LYS A 272 20.99 -13.48 -11.12
C LYS A 272 20.22 -12.35 -11.84
N PRO A 273 20.46 -11.08 -11.43
CA PRO A 273 19.84 -9.95 -12.12
C PRO A 273 20.41 -9.79 -13.54
N ASN A 274 19.57 -9.33 -14.46
CA ASN A 274 19.89 -9.06 -15.87
C ASN A 274 20.27 -10.32 -16.69
N GLU A 275 19.88 -11.48 -16.20
CA GLU A 275 19.98 -12.74 -16.94
C GLU A 275 18.57 -13.31 -17.18
N PRO A 276 18.29 -13.86 -18.37
CA PRO A 276 17.00 -14.50 -18.64
C PRO A 276 16.89 -15.81 -17.82
N VAL A 277 15.69 -16.07 -17.33
CA VAL A 277 15.33 -17.32 -16.67
C VAL A 277 14.52 -18.19 -17.64
N ASN A 278 13.88 -19.22 -17.16
CA ASN A 278 13.07 -20.10 -18.01
C ASN A 278 11.68 -19.54 -18.31
N ALA A 279 11.01 -20.10 -19.32
CA ALA A 279 9.66 -19.68 -19.74
C ALA A 279 8.60 -19.85 -18.63
N THR A 280 8.75 -20.88 -17.78
CA THR A 280 7.86 -21.16 -16.65
C THR A 280 7.96 -20.06 -15.60
N PHE A 281 9.17 -19.59 -15.31
CA PHE A 281 9.39 -18.44 -14.42
C PHE A 281 8.73 -17.16 -14.97
N ASN A 282 8.96 -16.85 -16.26
CA ASN A 282 8.36 -15.68 -16.88
C ASN A 282 6.83 -15.73 -16.83
N MET A 283 6.24 -16.92 -17.05
CA MET A 283 4.80 -17.11 -16.93
C MET A 283 4.33 -16.92 -15.48
N ALA A 284 5.03 -17.48 -14.49
CA ALA A 284 4.69 -17.31 -13.07
C ALA A 284 4.72 -15.83 -12.64
N ILE A 285 5.76 -15.09 -13.08
CA ILE A 285 5.84 -13.64 -12.82
C ILE A 285 4.67 -12.91 -13.48
N MET A 286 4.32 -13.20 -14.74
CA MET A 286 3.21 -12.56 -15.44
C MET A 286 1.85 -12.90 -14.81
N VAL A 287 1.67 -14.13 -14.33
CA VAL A 287 0.45 -14.51 -13.59
C VAL A 287 0.31 -13.72 -12.31
N CYS A 288 1.37 -13.64 -11.49
CA CYS A 288 1.36 -12.87 -10.25
C CYS A 288 1.23 -11.35 -10.52
N PHE A 289 1.82 -10.86 -11.61
CA PHE A 289 1.82 -9.44 -11.97
C PHE A 289 0.52 -8.96 -12.60
N CYS A 290 -0.13 -9.79 -13.43
CA CYS A 290 -1.33 -9.41 -14.19
C CYS A 290 -2.58 -10.19 -13.77
N ILE A 291 -2.52 -11.54 -13.78
CA ILE A 291 -3.73 -12.37 -13.64
C ILE A 291 -4.31 -12.30 -12.23
N VAL A 292 -3.48 -12.44 -11.19
CA VAL A 292 -4.00 -12.38 -9.81
C VAL A 292 -4.60 -11.00 -9.50
N PRO A 293 -3.98 -9.86 -9.86
CA PRO A 293 -4.63 -8.56 -9.75
C PRO A 293 -5.93 -8.42 -10.56
N ILE A 294 -6.01 -8.99 -11.76
CA ILE A 294 -7.25 -9.01 -12.56
C ILE A 294 -8.36 -9.74 -11.79
N LEU A 295 -8.08 -10.91 -11.21
CA LEU A 295 -9.05 -11.65 -10.39
C LEU A 295 -9.47 -10.83 -9.15
N GLY A 296 -8.52 -10.09 -8.54
CA GLY A 296 -8.80 -9.14 -7.48
C GLY A 296 -9.77 -8.04 -7.93
N HIS A 297 -9.52 -7.41 -9.06
CA HIS A 297 -10.40 -6.39 -9.63
C HIS A 297 -11.80 -6.94 -9.98
N ILE A 298 -11.90 -8.17 -10.48
CA ILE A 298 -13.20 -8.83 -10.71
C ILE A 298 -13.96 -8.98 -9.39
N ALA A 299 -13.30 -9.47 -8.33
CA ALA A 299 -13.90 -9.59 -7.02
C ALA A 299 -14.35 -8.21 -6.46
N THR A 300 -13.54 -7.18 -6.64
CA THR A 300 -13.86 -5.79 -6.31
C THR A 300 -15.11 -5.31 -7.04
N ILE A 301 -15.20 -5.50 -8.36
CA ILE A 301 -16.36 -5.10 -9.17
C ILE A 301 -17.63 -5.81 -8.70
N ILE A 302 -17.53 -7.11 -8.41
CA ILE A 302 -18.64 -7.91 -7.89
C ILE A 302 -19.08 -7.39 -6.52
N ALA A 303 -18.13 -7.17 -5.59
CA ALA A 303 -18.43 -6.65 -4.25
C ALA A 303 -19.10 -5.26 -4.31
N MET A 304 -18.60 -4.38 -5.18
CA MET A 304 -19.13 -3.03 -5.33
C MET A 304 -20.57 -2.98 -5.88
N ARG A 305 -21.10 -4.04 -6.46
CA ARG A 305 -22.54 -4.12 -6.81
C ARG A 305 -23.44 -4.06 -5.57
N TRP A 306 -22.96 -4.58 -4.45
CA TRP A 306 -23.69 -4.60 -3.16
C TRP A 306 -23.24 -3.50 -2.19
N TYR A 307 -22.38 -2.59 -2.62
CA TYR A 307 -22.02 -1.39 -1.89
C TYR A 307 -23.04 -0.29 -2.22
N ASP A 308 -23.97 -0.02 -1.31
CA ASP A 308 -25.14 0.82 -1.57
C ASP A 308 -24.91 2.32 -1.24
N LEU A 309 -23.70 2.68 -0.75
CA LEU A 309 -23.37 4.06 -0.41
C LEU A 309 -22.88 4.82 -1.66
N ASP A 310 -23.82 5.28 -2.46
CA ASP A 310 -23.57 6.23 -3.54
C ASP A 310 -23.68 7.69 -3.06
N LYS A 311 -23.41 8.63 -3.96
CA LYS A 311 -23.37 10.05 -3.63
C LYS A 311 -24.72 10.57 -3.09
N ASP A 312 -25.83 10.10 -3.67
CA ASP A 312 -27.17 10.57 -3.32
C ASP A 312 -27.58 9.99 -1.95
N LYS A 313 -27.29 8.71 -1.71
CA LYS A 313 -27.53 8.05 -0.43
C LYS A 313 -26.70 8.65 0.70
N MET A 314 -25.45 8.99 0.44
CA MET A 314 -24.61 9.66 1.43
C MET A 314 -25.09 11.07 1.74
N ALA A 315 -25.62 11.80 0.76
CA ALA A 315 -26.23 13.11 1.01
C ALA A 315 -27.47 13.01 1.93
N GLU A 316 -28.31 11.98 1.74
CA GLU A 316 -29.45 11.70 2.62
C GLU A 316 -29.00 11.39 4.05
N ILE A 317 -27.99 10.51 4.20
CA ILE A 317 -27.43 10.11 5.50
C ILE A 317 -26.86 11.32 6.24
N GLN A 318 -26.07 12.16 5.57
CA GLN A 318 -25.48 13.37 6.15
C GLN A 318 -26.57 14.36 6.60
N ALA A 319 -27.58 14.59 5.77
CA ALA A 319 -28.69 15.48 6.13
C ALA A 319 -29.42 15.00 7.39
N GLU A 320 -29.62 13.69 7.54
CA GLU A 320 -30.27 13.12 8.72
C GLU A 320 -29.36 13.19 9.96
N LEU A 321 -28.04 12.92 9.83
CA LEU A 321 -27.10 13.06 10.92
C LEU A 321 -27.02 14.51 11.40
N ASP A 322 -27.04 15.48 10.50
CA ASP A 322 -27.08 16.90 10.83
C ASP A 322 -28.37 17.29 11.56
N ARG A 323 -29.52 16.76 11.14
CA ARG A 323 -30.79 16.96 11.87
C ARG A 323 -30.70 16.43 13.29
N ARG A 324 -30.18 15.21 13.49
CA ARG A 324 -30.02 14.62 14.82
C ARG A 324 -29.07 15.45 15.70
N ARG A 325 -27.98 15.96 15.12
CA ARG A 325 -27.04 16.82 15.82
C ARG A 325 -27.69 18.13 16.26
N ASN A 326 -28.46 18.78 15.37
CA ASN A 326 -29.12 20.06 15.64
C ASN A 326 -30.31 19.91 16.61
N SER A 327 -30.97 18.75 16.64
CA SER A 327 -32.08 18.48 17.56
C SER A 327 -31.64 18.07 19.00
N GLY A 328 -30.32 18.01 19.26
CA GLY A 328 -29.80 17.60 20.57
C GLY A 328 -30.03 16.12 20.90
N ALA A 329 -30.50 15.33 19.94
CA ALA A 329 -30.77 13.89 20.09
C ALA A 329 -29.55 13.01 19.83
N ALA A 330 -28.37 13.62 19.62
CA ALA A 330 -27.08 12.92 19.52
C ALA A 330 -26.49 12.81 20.93
N ALA A 331 -26.94 11.82 21.67
CA ALA A 331 -26.35 11.41 22.95
C ALA A 331 -25.46 10.17 22.78
#